data_ae389cc1b040586cb402a94a7daa585c
#
_entry.id   ae389cc1b040586cb402a94a7daa585c
#
_cell.length_a   1.000
_cell.length_b   1.000
_cell.length_c   1.000
_cell.angle_alpha   90.00
_cell.angle_beta   90.00
_cell.angle_gamma   90.00
#
_symmetry.space_group_name_H-M   'P 1'
#
loop_
_entity.id
_entity.type
_entity.pdbx_description
1 polymer ?
#
loop_
_entity_poly.entity_id
_entity_poly.type
_entity_poly.pdbx_seq_one_letter_code
_entity_poly.pdbx_strand_id
1 'polypeptide(L)'
;VVLAGCGPLLYLLAVQYLRAGIELAALVDTSSHRDVLRSWRSIPGALRGWRDLLKGVSLLATLRRAGVKHYRGARELRIEGTDRASAISFRHRNAQQHIASDLILLHQGVVPNTQISWALRLEHHWSPAQLCWSASRDTWGETSQSGMFIAGDGGSIGGAIAARLQGRIAALRVAEQLQRIDSCSLERYAVPLQRA
;
A
#
# COMPACT_ATOMS: atom_id res chain seq x y z
N VAL A 1 12.41 -13.14 -14.41
CA VAL A 1 11.15 -12.66 -13.80
C VAL A 1 10.92 -11.22 -14.19
N VAL A 2 9.66 -10.85 -14.49
CA VAL A 2 9.25 -9.46 -14.67
C VAL A 2 8.32 -9.05 -13.50
N LEU A 3 8.60 -7.90 -12.90
CA LEU A 3 7.73 -7.24 -11.94
C LEU A 3 7.00 -6.08 -12.61
N ALA A 4 5.67 -6.06 -12.55
CA ALA A 4 4.88 -5.00 -13.16
C ALA A 4 3.83 -4.44 -12.17
N GLY A 5 3.61 -3.12 -12.20
CA GLY A 5 2.62 -2.47 -11.37
C GLY A 5 2.99 -1.09 -10.90
N CYS A 6 2.56 -0.70 -9.69
CA CYS A 6 2.82 0.63 -9.14
C CYS A 6 3.06 0.62 -7.63
N GLY A 7 3.55 1.76 -7.15
CA GLY A 7 3.71 2.01 -5.72
C GLY A 7 5.07 1.61 -5.14
N PRO A 8 5.36 2.08 -3.91
CA PRO A 8 6.69 1.92 -3.31
C PRO A 8 7.05 0.47 -2.98
N LEU A 9 6.05 -0.40 -2.72
CA LEU A 9 6.28 -1.81 -2.45
C LEU A 9 6.81 -2.58 -3.68
N LEU A 10 6.47 -2.14 -4.91
CA LEU A 10 7.01 -2.73 -6.13
C LEU A 10 8.55 -2.68 -6.13
N TYR A 11 9.13 -1.55 -5.74
CA TYR A 11 10.58 -1.37 -5.65
C TYR A 11 11.21 -2.17 -4.51
N LEU A 12 10.51 -2.25 -3.37
CA LEU A 12 10.96 -3.05 -2.24
C LEU A 12 11.01 -4.54 -2.59
N LEU A 13 9.96 -5.06 -3.22
CA LEU A 13 9.90 -6.44 -3.71
C LEU A 13 11.00 -6.72 -4.72
N ALA A 14 11.22 -5.81 -5.69
CA ALA A 14 12.29 -5.97 -6.66
C ALA A 14 13.67 -6.13 -5.98
N VAL A 15 13.98 -5.30 -4.99
CA VAL A 15 15.24 -5.40 -4.23
C VAL A 15 15.30 -6.68 -3.39
N GLN A 16 14.19 -7.11 -2.80
CA GLN A 16 14.13 -8.37 -2.04
C GLN A 16 14.40 -9.58 -2.95
N TYR A 17 13.83 -9.61 -4.14
CA TYR A 17 14.08 -10.69 -5.12
C TYR A 17 15.53 -10.71 -5.58
N LEU A 18 16.15 -9.57 -5.88
CA LEU A 18 17.57 -9.49 -6.18
C LEU A 18 18.44 -10.04 -5.04
N ARG A 19 18.10 -9.69 -3.79
CA ARG A 19 18.82 -10.21 -2.61
C ARG A 19 18.63 -11.72 -2.41
N ALA A 20 17.51 -12.26 -2.86
CA ALA A 20 17.25 -13.70 -2.87
C ALA A 20 17.90 -14.44 -4.05
N GLY A 21 18.68 -13.73 -4.88
CA GLY A 21 19.35 -14.33 -6.05
C GLY A 21 18.44 -14.52 -7.26
N ILE A 22 17.23 -13.93 -7.26
CA ILE A 22 16.29 -14.02 -8.39
C ILE A 22 16.67 -12.98 -9.44
N GLU A 23 16.88 -13.42 -10.66
CA GLU A 23 17.17 -12.55 -11.80
C GLU A 23 15.91 -11.81 -12.25
N LEU A 24 15.97 -10.46 -12.23
CA LEU A 24 14.92 -9.59 -12.72
C LEU A 24 15.24 -9.10 -14.12
N ALA A 25 14.48 -9.57 -15.11
CA ALA A 25 14.59 -9.12 -16.48
C ALA A 25 14.14 -7.66 -16.66
N ALA A 26 13.07 -7.26 -15.93
CA ALA A 26 12.59 -5.88 -15.95
C ALA A 26 11.71 -5.55 -14.75
N LEU A 27 11.65 -4.24 -14.44
CA LEU A 27 10.69 -3.58 -13.57
C LEU A 27 9.83 -2.63 -14.43
N VAL A 28 8.54 -2.93 -14.54
CA VAL A 28 7.57 -2.19 -15.36
C VAL A 28 6.66 -1.40 -14.45
N ASP A 29 6.96 -0.11 -14.27
CA ASP A 29 6.22 0.79 -13.39
C ASP A 29 5.13 1.55 -14.16
N THR A 30 3.88 1.36 -13.78
CA THR A 30 2.71 2.00 -14.39
C THR A 30 2.39 3.38 -13.81
N SER A 31 3.13 3.85 -12.80
CA SER A 31 2.93 5.18 -12.19
C SER A 31 3.09 6.29 -13.22
N SER A 32 2.10 7.17 -13.32
CA SER A 32 2.12 8.26 -14.29
C SER A 32 2.92 9.46 -13.77
N HIS A 33 3.47 10.26 -14.71
CA HIS A 33 4.10 11.54 -14.35
C HIS A 33 3.10 12.51 -13.68
N ARG A 34 1.80 12.38 -13.96
CA ARG A 34 0.75 13.20 -13.33
C ARG A 34 0.59 12.88 -11.85
N ASP A 35 0.78 11.63 -11.46
CA ASP A 35 0.70 11.20 -10.06
C ASP A 35 1.87 11.76 -9.25
N VAL A 36 3.06 11.83 -9.86
CA VAL A 36 4.24 12.47 -9.27
C VAL A 36 4.02 13.97 -9.09
N LEU A 37 3.42 14.65 -10.07
CA LEU A 37 3.09 16.08 -9.96
C LEU A 37 2.00 16.37 -8.92
N ARG A 38 1.02 15.46 -8.76
CA ARG A 38 0.02 15.57 -7.68
C ARG A 38 0.62 15.41 -6.28
N SER A 39 1.61 14.56 -6.15
CA SER A 39 2.29 14.34 -4.87
C SER A 39 3.13 15.55 -4.43
N TRP A 40 3.38 16.52 -5.30
CA TRP A 40 4.11 17.75 -4.97
C TRP A 40 3.38 18.62 -3.92
N ARG A 41 2.05 18.54 -3.90
CA ARG A 41 1.26 19.20 -2.83
C ARG A 41 1.47 18.60 -1.45
N SER A 42 2.05 17.40 -1.36
CA SER A 42 2.33 16.69 -0.11
C SER A 42 3.79 16.82 0.35
N ILE A 43 4.61 17.65 -0.33
CA ILE A 43 6.03 17.86 0.01
C ILE A 43 6.26 18.28 1.47
N PRO A 44 5.46 19.18 2.07
CA PRO A 44 5.69 19.54 3.48
C PRO A 44 5.54 18.35 4.43
N GLY A 45 4.64 17.41 4.11
CA GLY A 45 4.50 16.13 4.83
C GLY A 45 5.64 15.14 4.51
N ALA A 46 6.09 15.12 3.27
CA ALA A 46 7.18 14.25 2.83
C ALA A 46 8.54 14.60 3.47
N LEU A 47 8.77 15.87 3.80
CA LEU A 47 9.96 16.31 4.55
C LEU A 47 10.00 15.74 5.98
N ARG A 48 8.85 15.47 6.60
CA ARG A 48 8.80 14.73 7.87
C ARG A 48 9.17 13.26 7.71
N GLY A 49 8.96 12.68 6.51
CA GLY A 49 9.31 11.31 6.13
C GLY A 49 10.65 11.21 5.38
N TRP A 50 11.64 12.10 5.61
CA TRP A 50 12.91 12.12 4.89
C TRP A 50 13.64 10.76 4.88
N ARG A 51 13.48 9.96 5.94
CA ARG A 51 14.03 8.59 6.04
C ARG A 51 13.43 7.67 4.98
N ASP A 52 12.14 7.79 4.71
CA ASP A 52 11.45 6.98 3.70
C ASP A 52 11.84 7.43 2.29
N LEU A 53 12.07 8.73 2.09
CA LEU A 53 12.62 9.26 0.83
C LEU A 53 14.03 8.72 0.58
N LEU A 54 14.92 8.75 1.57
CA LEU A 54 16.26 8.17 1.46
C LEU A 54 16.20 6.67 1.17
N LYS A 55 15.30 5.95 1.83
CA LYS A 55 15.06 4.53 1.55
C LYS A 55 14.62 4.31 0.10
N GLY A 56 13.69 5.12 -0.41
CA GLY A 56 13.27 5.06 -1.81
C GLY A 56 14.42 5.28 -2.79
N VAL A 57 15.26 6.29 -2.54
CA VAL A 57 16.46 6.56 -3.35
C VAL A 57 17.44 5.40 -3.30
N SER A 58 17.65 4.80 -2.12
CA SER A 58 18.55 3.65 -1.96
C SER A 58 18.07 2.42 -2.72
N LEU A 59 16.76 2.16 -2.73
CA LEU A 59 16.15 1.07 -3.50
C LEU A 59 16.39 1.26 -5.00
N LEU A 60 16.14 2.47 -5.52
CA LEU A 60 16.39 2.80 -6.92
C LEU A 60 17.87 2.67 -7.31
N ALA A 61 18.77 3.12 -6.43
CA ALA A 61 20.20 2.97 -6.64
C ALA A 61 20.63 1.49 -6.71
N THR A 62 20.07 0.66 -5.83
CA THR A 62 20.32 -0.80 -5.82
C THR A 62 19.86 -1.45 -7.13
N LEU A 63 18.66 -1.15 -7.60
CA LEU A 63 18.13 -1.68 -8.86
C LEU A 63 18.98 -1.24 -10.07
N ARG A 64 19.40 0.01 -10.09
CA ARG A 64 20.29 0.52 -11.15
C ARG A 64 21.66 -0.16 -11.17
N ARG A 65 22.28 -0.35 -9.98
CA ARG A 65 23.56 -1.06 -9.86
C ARG A 65 23.47 -2.52 -10.29
N ALA A 66 22.32 -3.15 -10.05
CA ALA A 66 22.04 -4.51 -10.48
C ALA A 66 21.70 -4.62 -11.99
N GLY A 67 21.68 -3.50 -12.72
CA GLY A 67 21.41 -3.52 -14.17
C GLY A 67 19.95 -3.81 -14.53
N VAL A 68 19.01 -3.77 -13.59
CA VAL A 68 17.59 -4.04 -13.86
C VAL A 68 17.03 -2.99 -14.80
N LYS A 69 16.45 -3.43 -15.92
CA LYS A 69 15.75 -2.54 -16.86
C LYS A 69 14.50 -1.97 -16.21
N HIS A 70 14.41 -0.65 -16.11
CA HIS A 70 13.31 0.03 -15.43
C HIS A 70 12.50 0.89 -16.42
N TYR A 71 11.23 0.53 -16.63
CA TYR A 71 10.29 1.19 -17.52
C TYR A 71 9.25 1.95 -16.72
N ARG A 72 9.41 3.28 -16.55
CA ARG A 72 8.46 4.13 -15.83
C ARG A 72 7.39 4.71 -16.74
N GLY A 73 6.16 4.76 -16.25
CA GLY A 73 5.02 5.28 -17.01
C GLY A 73 4.57 4.32 -18.10
N ALA A 74 4.76 3.02 -17.91
CA ALA A 74 4.28 2.01 -18.82
C ALA A 74 2.74 1.99 -18.86
N ARG A 75 2.19 1.76 -20.05
CA ARG A 75 0.75 1.72 -20.32
C ARG A 75 0.40 0.54 -21.20
N GLU A 76 -0.89 0.20 -21.24
CA GLU A 76 -1.42 -0.83 -22.13
C GLU A 76 -0.69 -2.17 -21.94
N LEU A 77 -0.50 -2.57 -20.67
CA LEU A 77 0.15 -3.82 -20.33
C LEU A 77 -0.72 -4.99 -20.78
N ARG A 78 -0.08 -5.94 -21.47
CA ARG A 78 -0.68 -7.21 -21.87
C ARG A 78 0.25 -8.34 -21.50
N ILE A 79 -0.28 -9.36 -20.87
CA ILE A 79 0.42 -10.63 -20.61
C ILE A 79 0.07 -11.55 -21.78
N GLU A 80 1.07 -12.11 -22.39
CA GLU A 80 0.94 -13.02 -23.53
C GLU A 80 1.21 -14.46 -23.09
N GLY A 81 0.54 -15.39 -23.75
CA GLY A 81 0.61 -16.83 -23.50
C GLY A 81 -0.77 -17.48 -23.65
N THR A 82 -0.78 -18.77 -23.83
CA THR A 82 -2.02 -19.59 -23.91
C THR A 82 -2.29 -20.27 -22.56
N ASP A 83 -1.52 -21.29 -22.23
CA ASP A 83 -1.68 -22.05 -20.98
C ASP A 83 -0.89 -21.46 -19.82
N ARG A 84 0.14 -20.69 -20.12
CA ARG A 84 1.00 -19.98 -19.17
C ARG A 84 1.51 -18.68 -19.75
N ALA A 85 1.94 -17.77 -18.87
CA ALA A 85 2.60 -16.55 -19.31
C ALA A 85 3.89 -16.89 -20.08
N SER A 86 4.10 -16.21 -21.20
CA SER A 86 5.31 -16.35 -22.03
C SER A 86 6.02 -15.02 -22.26
N ALA A 87 5.28 -13.90 -22.19
CA ALA A 87 5.82 -12.56 -22.34
C ALA A 87 4.89 -11.50 -21.74
N ILE A 88 5.44 -10.31 -21.57
CA ILE A 88 4.67 -9.09 -21.32
C ILE A 88 4.97 -8.07 -22.40
N SER A 89 3.91 -7.47 -22.96
CA SER A 89 4.02 -6.33 -23.86
C SER A 89 3.37 -5.10 -23.25
N PHE A 90 3.92 -3.94 -23.51
CA PHE A 90 3.44 -2.66 -22.98
C PHE A 90 3.97 -1.49 -23.82
N ARG A 91 3.29 -0.34 -23.70
CA ARG A 91 3.76 0.89 -24.29
C ARG A 91 4.59 1.70 -23.29
N HIS A 92 5.82 2.06 -23.69
CA HIS A 92 6.70 2.94 -22.94
C HIS A 92 7.22 4.06 -23.82
N ARG A 93 6.99 5.32 -23.42
CA ARG A 93 7.35 6.52 -24.21
C ARG A 93 6.72 6.43 -25.60
N ASN A 94 6.19 6.18 -26.33
CA ASN A 94 5.59 6.02 -27.67
C ASN A 94 6.07 4.75 -28.42
N ALA A 95 6.84 3.88 -27.77
CA ALA A 95 7.31 2.64 -28.35
C ALA A 95 6.65 1.43 -27.69
N GLN A 96 6.28 0.44 -28.48
CA GLN A 96 5.87 -0.86 -27.98
C GLN A 96 7.11 -1.62 -27.48
N GLN A 97 7.01 -2.16 -26.29
CA GLN A 97 8.02 -3.01 -25.68
C GLN A 97 7.47 -4.42 -25.56
N HIS A 98 8.34 -5.40 -25.73
CA HIS A 98 8.04 -6.82 -25.55
C HIS A 98 9.17 -7.47 -24.77
N ILE A 99 8.83 -8.18 -23.68
CA ILE A 99 9.80 -8.86 -22.82
C ILE A 99 9.35 -10.29 -22.60
N ALA A 100 10.12 -11.24 -23.08
CA ALA A 100 9.86 -12.65 -22.83
C ALA A 100 10.10 -12.97 -21.34
N SER A 101 9.15 -13.62 -20.71
CA SER A 101 9.23 -14.08 -19.34
C SER A 101 8.12 -15.09 -19.05
N ASP A 102 8.48 -16.19 -18.43
CA ASP A 102 7.58 -17.23 -17.96
C ASP A 102 6.98 -16.94 -16.58
N LEU A 103 7.50 -15.92 -15.88
CA LEU A 103 6.99 -15.48 -14.59
C LEU A 103 6.85 -13.96 -14.55
N ILE A 104 5.58 -13.52 -14.47
CA ILE A 104 5.22 -12.12 -14.39
C ILE A 104 4.46 -11.91 -13.07
N LEU A 105 5.00 -11.05 -12.22
CA LEU A 105 4.44 -10.70 -10.92
C LEU A 105 3.79 -9.32 -10.99
N LEU A 106 2.52 -9.24 -10.62
CA LEU A 106 1.75 -8.01 -10.64
C LEU A 106 1.58 -7.44 -9.23
N HIS A 107 1.82 -6.14 -9.09
CA HIS A 107 1.57 -5.40 -7.85
C HIS A 107 0.92 -4.05 -8.15
N GLN A 108 -0.38 -3.93 -7.90
CA GLN A 108 -1.16 -2.71 -8.17
C GLN A 108 -1.51 -1.92 -6.89
N GLY A 109 -0.73 -2.12 -5.84
CA GLY A 109 -0.96 -1.49 -4.55
C GLY A 109 -1.54 -2.47 -3.52
N VAL A 110 -1.86 -1.96 -2.35
CA VAL A 110 -2.46 -2.69 -1.23
C VAL A 110 -3.82 -2.10 -0.96
N VAL A 111 -4.81 -2.94 -0.76
CA VAL A 111 -6.18 -2.55 -0.40
C VAL A 111 -6.60 -3.23 0.89
N PRO A 112 -7.51 -2.64 1.68
CA PRO A 112 -8.05 -3.28 2.87
C PRO A 112 -8.73 -4.61 2.54
N ASN A 113 -8.55 -5.60 3.41
CA ASN A 113 -9.34 -6.83 3.31
C ASN A 113 -10.73 -6.59 3.93
N THR A 114 -11.69 -6.31 3.07
CA THR A 114 -13.06 -5.98 3.48
C THR A 114 -14.03 -7.16 3.45
N GLN A 115 -13.56 -8.38 3.23
CA GLN A 115 -14.44 -9.55 3.11
C GLN A 115 -15.29 -9.78 4.36
N ILE A 116 -14.67 -9.73 5.55
CA ILE A 116 -15.40 -9.92 6.82
C ILE A 116 -16.38 -8.77 7.05
N SER A 117 -15.98 -7.53 6.81
CA SER A 117 -16.84 -6.37 7.02
C SER A 117 -18.03 -6.35 6.05
N TRP A 118 -17.87 -6.80 4.81
CA TRP A 118 -18.99 -7.03 3.88
C TRP A 118 -19.90 -8.17 4.32
N ALA A 119 -19.34 -9.29 4.76
CA ALA A 119 -20.12 -10.42 5.26
C ALA A 119 -20.99 -10.01 6.47
N LEU A 120 -20.50 -9.13 7.31
CA LEU A 120 -21.21 -8.56 8.46
C LEU A 120 -22.11 -7.39 8.10
N ARG A 121 -22.20 -7.02 6.82
CA ARG A 121 -23.01 -5.91 6.31
C ARG A 121 -22.72 -4.58 6.98
N LEU A 122 -21.47 -4.33 7.34
CA LEU A 122 -21.03 -3.04 7.86
C LEU A 122 -21.11 -1.97 6.77
N GLU A 123 -21.24 -0.72 7.16
CA GLU A 123 -21.18 0.40 6.23
C GLU A 123 -19.76 0.55 5.64
N HIS A 124 -19.71 0.88 4.34
CA HIS A 124 -18.46 1.10 3.62
C HIS A 124 -18.52 2.41 2.85
N HIS A 125 -17.37 3.03 2.68
CA HIS A 125 -17.20 4.20 1.83
C HIS A 125 -16.06 3.98 0.83
N TRP A 126 -16.16 4.63 -0.32
CA TRP A 126 -15.08 4.66 -1.30
C TRP A 126 -14.05 5.72 -0.89
N SER A 127 -12.77 5.33 -0.82
CA SER A 127 -11.66 6.26 -0.59
C SER A 127 -11.04 6.68 -1.92
N PRO A 128 -11.27 7.92 -2.41
CA PRO A 128 -10.65 8.39 -3.64
C PRO A 128 -9.13 8.52 -3.56
N ALA A 129 -8.59 8.67 -2.34
CA ALA A 129 -7.15 8.79 -2.11
C ALA A 129 -6.43 7.44 -2.22
N GLN A 130 -7.07 6.37 -1.75
CA GLN A 130 -6.52 5.00 -1.77
C GLN A 130 -7.10 4.14 -2.91
N LEU A 131 -8.10 4.64 -3.65
CA LEU A 131 -8.78 3.96 -4.73
C LEU A 131 -9.31 2.57 -4.32
N CYS A 132 -9.91 2.51 -3.14
CA CYS A 132 -10.47 1.27 -2.60
C CYS A 132 -11.67 1.53 -1.68
N TRP A 133 -12.45 0.48 -1.43
CA TRP A 133 -13.48 0.48 -0.40
C TRP A 133 -12.87 0.26 0.98
N SER A 134 -13.37 0.99 1.96
CA SER A 134 -12.99 0.87 3.37
C SER A 134 -14.24 0.82 4.23
N ALA A 135 -14.22 0.02 5.30
CA ALA A 135 -15.30 0.02 6.28
C ALA A 135 -15.35 1.35 7.01
N SER A 136 -16.56 1.90 7.17
CA SER A 136 -16.80 3.12 7.95
C SER A 136 -16.57 2.84 9.43
N ARG A 137 -15.82 3.72 10.09
CA ARG A 137 -15.50 3.62 11.52
C ARG A 137 -15.28 5.01 12.11
N ASP A 138 -15.50 5.12 13.40
CA ASP A 138 -15.21 6.33 14.16
C ASP A 138 -13.70 6.46 14.49
N THR A 139 -13.37 7.48 15.30
CA THR A 139 -12.00 7.75 15.74
C THR A 139 -11.44 6.71 16.70
N TRP A 140 -12.29 5.86 17.27
CA TRP A 140 -11.93 4.76 18.15
C TRP A 140 -11.79 3.43 17.41
N GLY A 141 -12.20 3.40 16.14
CA GLY A 141 -12.23 2.20 15.30
C GLY A 141 -13.55 1.44 15.38
N GLU A 142 -14.58 1.94 16.09
CA GLU A 142 -15.89 1.31 16.14
C GLU A 142 -16.63 1.51 14.82
N THR A 143 -17.27 0.45 14.34
CA THR A 143 -17.93 0.41 13.04
C THR A 143 -19.38 0.84 13.13
N SER A 144 -20.13 0.77 12.03
CA SER A 144 -21.59 0.99 12.00
C SER A 144 -22.38 0.03 12.87
N GLN A 145 -21.79 -1.05 13.31
CA GLN A 145 -22.37 -2.00 14.24
C GLN A 145 -21.67 -1.88 15.60
N SER A 146 -22.47 -1.53 16.64
CA SER A 146 -21.95 -1.35 18.00
C SER A 146 -21.23 -2.60 18.53
N GLY A 147 -20.11 -2.40 19.21
CA GLY A 147 -19.28 -3.46 19.76
C GLY A 147 -18.35 -4.11 18.73
N MET A 148 -18.39 -3.69 17.46
CA MET A 148 -17.51 -4.17 16.41
C MET A 148 -16.45 -3.13 16.05
N PHE A 149 -15.18 -3.51 16.16
CA PHE A 149 -14.05 -2.62 15.93
C PHE A 149 -13.18 -3.11 14.79
N ILE A 150 -12.67 -2.18 14.00
CA ILE A 150 -11.68 -2.44 12.95
C ILE A 150 -10.45 -1.56 13.21
N ALA A 151 -9.29 -2.18 13.36
CA ALA A 151 -8.02 -1.51 13.52
C ALA A 151 -7.02 -1.98 12.47
N GLY A 152 -6.08 -1.10 12.12
CA GLY A 152 -5.05 -1.37 11.13
C GLY A 152 -5.55 -1.40 9.69
N ASP A 153 -4.80 -2.09 8.83
CA ASP A 153 -4.99 -2.06 7.37
C ASP A 153 -6.32 -2.69 6.91
N GLY A 154 -7.05 -3.39 7.77
CA GLY A 154 -8.42 -3.84 7.49
C GLY A 154 -9.44 -2.69 7.37
N GLY A 155 -9.17 -1.55 8.00
CA GLY A 155 -10.04 -0.38 7.93
C GLY A 155 -9.55 0.70 6.94
N SER A 156 -8.24 0.83 6.79
CA SER A 156 -7.58 1.70 5.79
C SER A 156 -6.08 1.44 5.82
N ILE A 157 -5.43 1.51 4.66
CA ILE A 157 -3.99 1.23 4.57
C ILE A 157 -3.20 2.38 5.20
N GLY A 158 -2.59 2.12 6.35
CA GLY A 158 -1.79 3.08 7.10
C GLY A 158 -0.39 2.57 7.49
N GLY A 159 -0.16 1.28 7.31
CA GLY A 159 1.10 0.60 7.65
C GLY A 159 1.21 0.22 9.13
N ALA A 160 2.29 -0.48 9.47
CA ALA A 160 2.45 -1.17 10.75
C ALA A 160 2.40 -0.26 11.99
N ILE A 161 2.92 0.98 11.89
CA ILE A 161 2.89 1.92 13.02
C ILE A 161 1.46 2.38 13.28
N ALA A 162 0.73 2.80 12.23
CA ALA A 162 -0.67 3.21 12.34
C ALA A 162 -1.54 2.05 12.83
N ALA A 163 -1.35 0.84 12.29
CA ALA A 163 -2.08 -0.35 12.71
C ALA A 163 -1.90 -0.63 14.22
N ARG A 164 -0.68 -0.52 14.74
CA ARG A 164 -0.41 -0.67 16.17
C ARG A 164 -1.09 0.40 17.02
N LEU A 165 -1.04 1.65 16.61
CA LEU A 165 -1.68 2.76 17.32
C LEU A 165 -3.20 2.61 17.34
N GLN A 166 -3.80 2.30 16.20
CA GLN A 166 -5.24 2.06 16.07
C GLN A 166 -5.70 0.88 16.93
N GLY A 167 -4.94 -0.23 16.94
CA GLY A 167 -5.25 -1.37 17.81
C GLY A 167 -5.24 -1.01 19.29
N ARG A 168 -4.29 -0.18 19.74
CA ARG A 168 -4.25 0.32 21.11
C ARG A 168 -5.43 1.25 21.44
N ILE A 169 -5.79 2.13 20.51
CA ILE A 169 -6.92 3.05 20.67
C ILE A 169 -8.23 2.25 20.78
N ALA A 170 -8.45 1.29 19.89
CA ALA A 170 -9.63 0.43 19.93
C ALA A 170 -9.70 -0.38 21.24
N ALA A 171 -8.58 -0.95 21.68
CA ALA A 171 -8.53 -1.70 22.94
C ALA A 171 -8.86 -0.83 24.18
N LEU A 172 -8.43 0.43 24.22
CA LEU A 172 -8.79 1.36 25.28
C LEU A 172 -10.29 1.66 25.28
N ARG A 173 -10.89 1.86 24.10
CA ARG A 173 -12.33 2.08 23.98
C ARG A 173 -13.14 0.85 24.43
N VAL A 174 -12.71 -0.35 24.03
CA VAL A 174 -13.34 -1.61 24.48
C VAL A 174 -13.22 -1.74 26.01
N ALA A 175 -12.08 -1.42 26.60
CA ALA A 175 -11.88 -1.48 28.06
C ALA A 175 -12.82 -0.51 28.80
N GLU A 176 -13.07 0.67 28.24
CA GLU A 176 -14.02 1.63 28.81
C GLU A 176 -15.45 1.14 28.68
N GLN A 177 -15.86 0.63 27.52
CA GLN A 177 -17.20 0.04 27.32
C GLN A 177 -17.46 -1.13 28.28
N LEU A 178 -16.44 -1.91 28.59
CA LEU A 178 -16.50 -2.99 29.57
C LEU A 178 -16.30 -2.53 31.03
N GLN A 179 -16.31 -1.23 31.28
CA GLN A 179 -16.15 -0.61 32.61
C GLN A 179 -14.85 -1.04 33.34
N ARG A 180 -13.80 -1.36 32.57
CA ARG A 180 -12.47 -1.70 33.14
C ARG A 180 -11.60 -0.48 33.39
N ILE A 181 -11.88 0.60 32.70
CA ILE A 181 -11.30 1.94 32.90
C ILE A 181 -12.42 2.98 32.83
N ASP A 182 -12.22 4.13 33.45
CA ASP A 182 -13.12 5.27 33.35
C ASP A 182 -12.80 6.12 32.10
N SER A 183 -13.73 7.03 31.75
CA SER A 183 -13.60 7.90 30.56
C SER A 183 -12.42 8.87 30.70
N CYS A 184 -12.05 9.29 31.91
CA CYS A 184 -10.89 10.15 32.15
C CYS A 184 -9.58 9.40 31.82
N SER A 185 -9.47 8.16 32.24
CA SER A 185 -8.34 7.27 31.91
C SER A 185 -8.29 6.98 30.42
N LEU A 186 -9.45 6.75 29.77
CA LEU A 186 -9.52 6.58 28.33
C LEU A 186 -8.89 7.77 27.60
N GLU A 187 -9.35 8.99 27.87
CA GLU A 187 -8.83 10.20 27.22
C GLU A 187 -7.34 10.38 27.51
N ARG A 188 -6.91 10.21 28.75
CA ARG A 188 -5.50 10.33 29.16
C ARG A 188 -4.57 9.44 28.35
N TYR A 189 -4.97 8.19 28.08
CA TYR A 189 -4.13 7.23 27.35
C TYR A 189 -4.31 7.30 25.84
N ALA A 190 -5.50 7.67 25.35
CA ALA A 190 -5.77 7.68 23.92
C ALA A 190 -5.27 8.93 23.19
N VAL A 191 -5.42 10.13 23.81
CA VAL A 191 -5.02 11.41 23.18
C VAL A 191 -3.58 11.42 22.67
N PRO A 192 -2.57 10.94 23.43
CA PRO A 192 -1.20 10.87 22.91
C PRO A 192 -1.06 9.94 21.71
N LEU A 193 -1.83 8.84 21.65
CA LEU A 193 -1.80 7.87 20.56
C LEU A 193 -2.46 8.40 19.29
N GLN A 194 -3.48 9.23 19.42
CA GLN A 194 -4.20 9.86 18.29
C GLN A 194 -3.36 10.97 17.63
N ARG A 195 -2.42 11.56 18.36
CA ARG A 195 -1.52 12.64 17.88
C ARG A 195 -0.21 12.13 17.29
N ALA A 196 0.11 10.86 17.50
CA ALA A 196 1.35 10.23 17.06
C ALA A 196 1.26 9.70 15.62
#